data_0dbef16540c4ab8af900cfbf2966138a
#
_entry.id   0dbef16540c4ab8af900cfbf2966138a
#
_cell.length_a   1.000
_cell.length_b   1.000
_cell.length_c   1.000
_cell.angle_alpha   90.00
_cell.angle_beta   90.00
_cell.angle_gamma   90.00
#
_symmetry.space_group_name_H-M   'P 1'
#
loop_
_entity.id
_entity.type
_entity.pdbx_description
1 polymer ?
#
loop_
_entity_poly.entity_id
_entity_poly.type
_entity_poly.pdbx_seq_one_letter_code
_entity_poly.pdbx_strand_id
1 'polypeptide(L)'
;SSRSATPRNIRTAVDYVKNLHAEGGTEMMPALTLALGQSTTTGKVRQVIFVTDGSVGNEMALLAYIKHHLKRSRLFTVGIGSAPNGYFMRKAAEYGQGSFTYIGKISEVKTKMGELFAKLENPVLTRIRIDWKGRPVEHYPKYIPDLYLSEPVVIAARLPNLGIAPRSPNLGGSAEITGWLDGKPWAVDFTLDGGRSHSGIDRLFAQRKIEFLTSSLSEGIAHD
;
A
#
# COMPACT_ATOMS: atom_id res chain seq x y z
N SER A 1 2.24 22.99 -7.13
CA SER A 1 1.97 22.62 -8.53
C SER A 1 3.05 21.67 -9.04
N SER A 2 2.68 20.64 -9.81
CA SER A 2 3.62 19.72 -10.44
C SER A 2 4.52 20.47 -11.43
N ARG A 3 5.83 20.21 -11.37
CA ARG A 3 6.84 20.80 -12.27
C ARG A 3 7.72 19.72 -12.83
N SER A 4 8.25 19.93 -14.05
CA SER A 4 9.24 19.03 -14.65
C SER A 4 10.52 18.98 -13.81
N ALA A 5 11.16 17.82 -13.70
CA ALA A 5 12.40 17.63 -12.94
C ALA A 5 13.64 18.18 -13.69
N THR A 6 13.63 19.50 -13.97
CA THR A 6 14.79 20.18 -14.54
C THR A 6 15.81 20.52 -13.45
N PRO A 7 17.11 20.67 -13.77
CA PRO A 7 18.12 21.05 -12.77
C PRO A 7 17.77 22.33 -11.99
N ARG A 8 17.10 23.29 -12.64
CA ARG A 8 16.61 24.53 -12.00
C ARG A 8 15.51 24.23 -10.99
N ASN A 9 14.49 23.44 -11.38
CA ASN A 9 13.36 23.11 -10.50
C ASN A 9 13.79 22.24 -9.32
N ILE A 10 14.75 21.33 -9.55
CA ILE A 10 15.35 20.50 -8.48
C ILE A 10 16.08 21.40 -7.47
N ARG A 11 16.92 22.33 -7.90
CA ARG A 11 17.57 23.29 -7.00
C ARG A 11 16.56 24.09 -6.20
N THR A 12 15.54 24.65 -6.86
CA THR A 12 14.46 25.38 -6.17
C THR A 12 13.77 24.53 -5.10
N ALA A 13 13.50 23.25 -5.37
CA ALA A 13 12.91 22.34 -4.40
C ALA A 13 13.84 22.04 -3.23
N VAL A 14 15.12 21.81 -3.49
CA VAL A 14 16.15 21.61 -2.46
C VAL A 14 16.28 22.85 -1.55
N ASP A 15 16.33 24.04 -2.14
CA ASP A 15 16.41 25.28 -1.38
C ASP A 15 15.16 25.53 -0.54
N TYR A 16 13.97 25.20 -1.10
CA TYR A 16 12.72 25.26 -0.33
C TYR A 16 12.77 24.34 0.88
N VAL A 17 13.20 23.08 0.71
CA VAL A 17 13.28 22.10 1.81
C VAL A 17 14.31 22.55 2.88
N LYS A 18 15.46 23.10 2.47
CA LYS A 18 16.48 23.59 3.40
C LYS A 18 16.01 24.78 4.26
N ASN A 19 15.07 25.55 3.75
CA ASN A 19 14.52 26.73 4.43
C ASN A 19 13.20 26.43 5.16
N LEU A 20 12.79 25.15 5.28
CA LEU A 20 11.65 24.78 6.10
C LEU A 20 12.01 24.91 7.58
N HIS A 21 11.16 25.59 8.32
CA HIS A 21 11.21 25.67 9.78
C HIS A 21 10.02 24.92 10.36
N ALA A 22 10.25 24.25 11.50
CA ALA A 22 9.19 23.60 12.24
C ALA A 22 8.45 24.66 13.06
N GLU A 23 7.27 25.06 12.61
CA GLU A 23 6.42 26.03 13.29
C GLU A 23 5.04 25.42 13.53
N GLY A 24 4.58 25.43 14.79
CA GLY A 24 3.25 24.95 15.16
C GLY A 24 3.14 23.45 15.44
N GLY A 25 1.90 22.95 15.46
CA GLY A 25 1.57 21.55 15.72
C GLY A 25 1.56 20.68 14.47
N THR A 26 1.11 19.41 14.62
CA THR A 26 1.03 18.45 13.52
C THR A 26 -0.34 18.54 12.84
N GLU A 27 -0.46 19.37 11.84
CA GLU A 27 -1.70 19.60 11.08
C GLU A 27 -1.80 18.67 9.87
N MET A 28 -2.21 17.42 10.11
CA MET A 28 -2.23 16.39 9.07
C MET A 28 -3.34 16.54 8.04
N MET A 29 -4.56 16.95 8.46
CA MET A 29 -5.71 17.06 7.56
C MET A 29 -5.50 18.10 6.46
N PRO A 30 -5.04 19.34 6.73
CA PRO A 30 -4.70 20.30 5.70
C PRO A 30 -3.63 19.81 4.73
N ALA A 31 -2.59 19.13 5.25
CA ALA A 31 -1.51 18.56 4.41
C ALA A 31 -2.03 17.48 3.46
N LEU A 32 -2.85 16.55 3.95
CA LEU A 32 -3.48 15.52 3.13
C LEU A 32 -4.47 16.11 2.11
N THR A 33 -5.24 17.12 2.51
CA THR A 33 -6.17 17.82 1.62
C THR A 33 -5.41 18.46 0.46
N LEU A 34 -4.32 19.14 0.73
CA LEU A 34 -3.47 19.74 -0.30
C LEU A 34 -2.83 18.66 -1.19
N ALA A 35 -2.35 17.57 -0.60
CA ALA A 35 -1.67 16.51 -1.32
C ALA A 35 -2.62 15.69 -2.20
N LEU A 36 -3.81 15.33 -1.74
CA LEU A 36 -4.75 14.46 -2.45
C LEU A 36 -5.76 15.25 -3.30
N GLY A 37 -6.00 16.53 -3.00
CA GLY A 37 -6.96 17.38 -3.72
C GLY A 37 -6.53 17.80 -5.13
N GLN A 38 -5.24 17.67 -5.46
CA GLN A 38 -4.75 18.05 -6.79
C GLN A 38 -5.11 16.99 -7.85
N SER A 39 -5.41 17.43 -9.07
CA SER A 39 -5.65 16.55 -10.21
C SER A 39 -4.39 15.80 -10.64
N THR A 40 -4.54 14.54 -11.02
CA THR A 40 -3.46 13.75 -11.60
C THR A 40 -3.34 14.02 -13.10
N THR A 41 -2.12 14.16 -13.59
CA THR A 41 -1.86 14.24 -15.04
C THR A 41 -2.22 12.90 -15.70
N THR A 42 -2.90 12.96 -16.84
CA THR A 42 -3.30 11.75 -17.58
C THR A 42 -2.09 10.89 -17.92
N GLY A 43 -2.19 9.58 -17.67
CA GLY A 43 -1.14 8.61 -17.97
C GLY A 43 -0.05 8.45 -16.90
N LYS A 44 -0.03 9.28 -15.84
CA LYS A 44 0.94 9.15 -14.75
C LYS A 44 0.27 8.70 -13.45
N VAL A 45 0.98 7.91 -12.66
CA VAL A 45 0.60 7.57 -11.29
C VAL A 45 1.19 8.63 -10.35
N ARG A 46 0.34 9.23 -9.54
CA ARG A 46 0.78 10.17 -8.52
C ARG A 46 1.19 9.40 -7.28
N GLN A 47 2.41 9.63 -6.82
CA GLN A 47 2.92 9.10 -5.57
C GLN A 47 2.98 10.22 -4.54
N VAL A 48 2.36 10.00 -3.38
CA VAL A 48 2.38 10.91 -2.24
C VAL A 48 3.19 10.24 -1.14
N ILE A 49 4.22 10.93 -0.65
CA ILE A 49 5.02 10.48 0.48
C ILE A 49 4.62 11.34 1.67
N PHE A 50 4.04 10.70 2.66
CA PHE A 50 3.60 11.34 3.90
C PHE A 50 4.59 11.02 5.01
N VAL A 51 5.28 12.04 5.49
CA VAL A 51 6.34 11.92 6.51
C VAL A 51 5.88 12.58 7.80
N THR A 52 5.99 11.88 8.92
CA THR A 52 5.69 12.43 10.26
C THR A 52 6.54 11.77 11.33
N ASP A 53 6.83 12.51 12.38
CA ASP A 53 7.51 12.07 13.62
C ASP A 53 6.58 12.02 14.82
N GLY A 54 5.35 12.50 14.66
CA GLY A 54 4.40 12.69 15.75
C GLY A 54 3.28 11.65 15.83
N SER A 55 2.57 11.71 16.96
CA SER A 55 1.31 11.03 17.14
C SER A 55 0.22 11.65 16.27
N VAL A 56 -0.70 10.83 15.82
CA VAL A 56 -1.83 11.26 14.98
C VAL A 56 -3.03 11.49 15.88
N GLY A 57 -3.57 12.71 15.87
CA GLY A 57 -4.92 12.95 16.37
C GLY A 57 -5.95 12.70 15.27
N ASN A 58 -7.16 12.29 15.65
CA ASN A 58 -8.29 12.12 14.74
C ASN A 58 -8.06 11.13 13.59
N GLU A 59 -7.41 10.00 13.89
CA GLU A 59 -7.01 8.96 12.93
C GLU A 59 -8.13 8.51 12.01
N MET A 60 -9.33 8.29 12.57
CA MET A 60 -10.50 7.81 11.84
C MET A 60 -10.91 8.77 10.72
N ALA A 61 -10.97 10.07 11.01
CA ALA A 61 -11.31 11.08 10.00
C ALA A 61 -10.24 11.17 8.90
N LEU A 62 -8.96 11.03 9.27
CA LEU A 62 -7.85 11.03 8.32
C LEU A 62 -7.89 9.79 7.42
N LEU A 63 -8.14 8.60 7.96
CA LEU A 63 -8.28 7.36 7.18
C LEU A 63 -9.47 7.43 6.24
N ALA A 64 -10.63 7.92 6.72
CA ALA A 64 -11.80 8.13 5.88
C ALA A 64 -11.51 9.12 4.75
N TYR A 65 -10.84 10.24 5.06
CA TYR A 65 -10.44 11.22 4.07
C TYR A 65 -9.52 10.63 3.00
N ILE A 66 -8.49 9.89 3.40
CA ILE A 66 -7.57 9.20 2.48
C ILE A 66 -8.35 8.27 1.56
N LYS A 67 -9.20 7.40 2.12
CA LYS A 67 -9.99 6.43 1.36
C LYS A 67 -10.85 7.07 0.27
N HIS A 68 -11.49 8.20 0.59
CA HIS A 68 -12.37 8.89 -0.36
C HIS A 68 -11.63 9.75 -1.40
N HIS A 69 -10.45 10.30 -1.05
CA HIS A 69 -9.76 11.28 -1.90
C HIS A 69 -8.52 10.75 -2.61
N LEU A 70 -8.08 9.53 -2.30
CA LEU A 70 -6.88 8.94 -2.90
C LEU A 70 -6.97 8.78 -4.42
N LYS A 71 -8.15 8.44 -4.93
CA LYS A 71 -8.41 8.23 -6.38
C LYS A 71 -7.39 7.27 -7.00
N ARG A 72 -6.55 7.78 -7.89
CA ARG A 72 -5.49 7.03 -8.59
C ARG A 72 -4.09 7.27 -8.00
N SER A 73 -3.99 8.02 -6.91
CA SER A 73 -2.72 8.27 -6.23
C SER A 73 -2.26 7.04 -5.45
N ARG A 74 -0.97 6.98 -5.16
CA ARG A 74 -0.36 6.03 -4.23
C ARG A 74 0.12 6.79 -3.00
N LEU A 75 -0.08 6.23 -1.82
CA LEU A 75 0.32 6.87 -0.57
C LEU A 75 1.35 6.00 0.14
N PHE A 76 2.54 6.55 0.30
CA PHE A 76 3.62 5.97 1.07
C PHE A 76 3.75 6.75 2.37
N THR A 77 3.88 6.05 3.47
CA THR A 77 3.99 6.69 4.78
C THR A 77 5.36 6.42 5.39
N VAL A 78 5.94 7.43 6.00
CA VAL A 78 7.24 7.36 6.67
C VAL A 78 7.07 7.88 8.09
N GLY A 79 7.27 7.01 9.06
CA GLY A 79 7.26 7.37 10.47
C GLY A 79 8.69 7.47 11.00
N ILE A 80 9.07 8.63 11.56
CA ILE A 80 10.42 8.88 12.07
C ILE A 80 10.37 9.03 13.59
N GLY A 81 11.36 8.48 14.28
CA GLY A 81 11.51 8.65 15.73
C GLY A 81 10.87 7.54 16.57
N SER A 82 10.64 7.81 17.85
CA SER A 82 10.22 6.79 18.83
C SER A 82 8.71 6.55 18.92
N ALA A 83 7.89 7.47 18.40
CA ALA A 83 6.46 7.46 18.66
C ALA A 83 5.55 7.74 17.43
N PRO A 84 5.91 7.37 16.19
CA PRO A 84 4.94 7.48 15.11
C PRO A 84 3.80 6.48 15.36
N ASN A 85 2.55 6.90 15.07
CA ASN A 85 1.42 6.00 15.15
C ASN A 85 1.50 4.93 14.03
N GLY A 86 2.16 3.82 14.33
CA GLY A 86 2.42 2.74 13.38
C GLY A 86 1.15 2.06 12.84
N TYR A 87 0.05 2.08 13.59
CA TYR A 87 -1.24 1.56 13.11
C TYR A 87 -1.80 2.46 12.00
N PHE A 88 -1.97 3.75 12.28
CA PHE A 88 -2.44 4.72 11.31
C PHE A 88 -1.58 4.73 10.05
N MET A 89 -0.25 4.76 10.21
CA MET A 89 0.69 4.82 9.10
C MET A 89 0.59 3.59 8.18
N ARG A 90 0.47 2.39 8.76
CA ARG A 90 0.26 1.15 7.97
C ARG A 90 -1.08 1.17 7.24
N LYS A 91 -2.16 1.57 7.92
CA LYS A 91 -3.49 1.63 7.31
C LYS A 91 -3.59 2.66 6.20
N ALA A 92 -3.03 3.83 6.41
CA ALA A 92 -2.97 4.87 5.38
C ALA A 92 -2.22 4.40 4.13
N ALA A 93 -1.07 3.72 4.32
CA ALA A 93 -0.31 3.13 3.23
C ALA A 93 -1.07 1.99 2.53
N GLU A 94 -1.76 1.12 3.28
CA GLU A 94 -2.59 0.02 2.72
C GLU A 94 -3.69 0.58 1.82
N TYR A 95 -4.46 1.56 2.27
CA TYR A 95 -5.47 2.22 1.42
C TYR A 95 -4.83 2.88 0.19
N GLY A 96 -3.64 3.43 0.39
CA GLY A 96 -2.84 4.06 -0.66
C GLY A 96 -2.18 3.09 -1.63
N GLN A 97 -2.33 1.78 -1.44
CA GLN A 97 -1.63 0.76 -2.23
C GLN A 97 -0.10 1.01 -2.27
N GLY A 98 0.42 1.60 -1.20
CA GLY A 98 1.83 1.87 -0.98
C GLY A 98 2.38 1.04 0.17
N SER A 99 3.42 1.55 0.83
CA SER A 99 4.03 0.90 1.98
C SER A 99 4.34 1.88 3.11
N PHE A 100 4.44 1.33 4.33
CA PHE A 100 4.91 2.06 5.51
C PHE A 100 6.40 1.79 5.74
N THR A 101 7.17 2.85 5.87
CA THR A 101 8.58 2.81 6.24
C THR A 101 8.75 3.39 7.64
N TYR A 102 9.34 2.60 8.54
CA TYR A 102 9.69 3.07 9.89
C TYR A 102 11.17 3.39 9.99
N ILE A 103 11.50 4.57 10.51
CA ILE A 103 12.85 5.08 10.72
C ILE A 103 13.02 5.38 12.22
N GLY A 104 13.64 4.47 12.94
CA GLY A 104 13.82 4.60 14.40
C GLY A 104 14.93 5.56 14.82
N LYS A 105 15.94 5.74 13.97
CA LYS A 105 17.13 6.56 14.25
C LYS A 105 17.47 7.48 13.10
N ILE A 106 17.95 8.67 13.39
CA ILE A 106 18.37 9.66 12.38
C ILE A 106 19.44 9.08 11.44
N SER A 107 20.35 8.24 11.95
CA SER A 107 21.38 7.56 11.14
C SER A 107 20.81 6.64 10.06
N GLU A 108 19.59 6.16 10.19
CA GLU A 108 18.92 5.29 9.22
C GLU A 108 18.20 6.06 8.10
N VAL A 109 17.97 7.36 8.27
CA VAL A 109 17.18 8.19 7.35
C VAL A 109 17.70 8.08 5.93
N LYS A 110 19.01 8.30 5.73
CA LYS A 110 19.62 8.28 4.39
C LYS A 110 19.42 6.94 3.69
N THR A 111 19.65 5.84 4.39
CA THR A 111 19.53 4.47 3.84
C THR A 111 18.07 4.16 3.51
N LYS A 112 17.18 4.27 4.49
CA LYS A 112 15.76 3.90 4.32
C LYS A 112 15.02 4.80 3.33
N MET A 113 15.31 6.09 3.32
CA MET A 113 14.74 7.00 2.31
C MET A 113 15.31 6.71 0.93
N GLY A 114 16.60 6.37 0.81
CA GLY A 114 17.21 5.95 -0.44
C GLY A 114 16.55 4.68 -1.01
N GLU A 115 16.33 3.67 -0.17
CA GLU A 115 15.60 2.45 -0.54
C GLU A 115 14.17 2.76 -0.99
N LEU A 116 13.46 3.63 -0.25
CA LEU A 116 12.11 4.03 -0.62
C LEU A 116 12.09 4.74 -1.98
N PHE A 117 12.99 5.68 -2.23
CA PHE A 117 13.04 6.38 -3.52
C PHE A 117 13.41 5.45 -4.67
N ALA A 118 14.41 4.58 -4.50
CA ALA A 118 14.76 3.58 -5.51
C ALA A 118 13.57 2.68 -5.87
N LYS A 119 12.78 2.28 -4.86
CA LYS A 119 11.54 1.55 -5.05
C LYS A 119 10.51 2.36 -5.85
N LEU A 120 10.28 3.62 -5.49
CA LEU A 120 9.26 4.48 -6.12
C LEU A 120 9.58 4.83 -7.58
N GLU A 121 10.86 4.87 -7.93
CA GLU A 121 11.30 5.12 -9.30
C GLU A 121 11.05 3.94 -10.25
N ASN A 122 10.86 2.72 -9.70
CA ASN A 122 10.77 1.49 -10.47
C ASN A 122 9.53 0.64 -10.11
N PRO A 123 8.29 1.14 -10.31
CA PRO A 123 7.12 0.29 -10.17
C PRO A 123 7.10 -0.75 -11.28
N VAL A 124 7.00 -2.03 -10.91
CA VAL A 124 7.03 -3.14 -11.88
C VAL A 124 5.63 -3.45 -12.40
N LEU A 125 4.66 -3.64 -11.50
CA LEU A 125 3.29 -3.97 -11.87
C LEU A 125 2.31 -3.18 -11.01
N THR A 126 1.35 -2.53 -11.65
CA THR A 126 0.35 -1.68 -10.98
C THR A 126 -1.06 -2.18 -11.21
N ARG A 127 -2.02 -1.76 -10.36
CA ARG A 127 -3.44 -2.13 -10.48
C ARG A 127 -3.66 -3.64 -10.52
N ILE A 128 -2.97 -4.36 -9.68
CA ILE A 128 -3.02 -5.82 -9.61
C ILE A 128 -4.42 -6.26 -9.20
N ARG A 129 -4.97 -7.21 -9.93
CA ARG A 129 -6.24 -7.89 -9.63
C ARG A 129 -6.05 -9.39 -9.82
N ILE A 130 -6.84 -10.18 -9.10
CA ILE A 130 -6.89 -11.63 -9.27
C ILE A 130 -8.32 -12.02 -9.64
N ASP A 131 -8.44 -12.66 -10.79
CA ASP A 131 -9.67 -13.34 -11.17
C ASP A 131 -9.55 -14.82 -10.80
N TRP A 132 -10.37 -15.24 -9.87
CA TRP A 132 -10.41 -16.62 -9.38
C TRP A 132 -11.29 -17.52 -10.26
N LYS A 133 -11.62 -17.08 -11.49
CA LYS A 133 -12.44 -17.81 -12.48
C LYS A 133 -13.80 -18.22 -11.90
N GLY A 134 -14.50 -17.25 -11.29
CA GLY A 134 -15.85 -17.44 -10.73
C GLY A 134 -15.91 -18.17 -9.39
N ARG A 135 -14.78 -18.48 -8.77
CA ARG A 135 -14.75 -19.12 -7.43
C ARG A 135 -14.91 -18.08 -6.34
N PRO A 136 -15.69 -18.37 -5.30
CA PRO A 136 -15.84 -17.48 -4.14
C PRO A 136 -14.61 -17.59 -3.22
N VAL A 137 -13.48 -17.00 -3.63
CA VAL A 137 -12.23 -17.03 -2.87
C VAL A 137 -12.14 -15.81 -1.96
N GLU A 138 -11.95 -16.05 -0.68
CA GLU A 138 -11.63 -15.02 0.29
C GLU A 138 -10.12 -14.81 0.31
N HIS A 139 -9.63 -13.58 0.08
CA HIS A 139 -8.20 -13.28 0.10
C HIS A 139 -7.87 -11.99 0.84
N TYR A 140 -6.64 -11.90 1.31
CA TYR A 140 -6.09 -10.72 1.98
C TYR A 140 -4.64 -10.48 1.52
N PRO A 141 -4.20 -9.20 1.33
CA PRO A 141 -4.98 -7.97 1.56
C PRO A 141 -6.12 -7.81 0.55
N LYS A 142 -7.20 -7.11 0.96
CA LYS A 142 -8.33 -6.80 0.04
C LYS A 142 -7.90 -5.82 -1.05
N TYR A 143 -7.04 -4.86 -0.70
CA TYR A 143 -6.41 -3.94 -1.64
C TYR A 143 -5.00 -4.44 -1.91
N ILE A 144 -4.82 -5.06 -3.09
CA ILE A 144 -3.51 -5.59 -3.48
C ILE A 144 -2.60 -4.42 -3.81
N PRO A 145 -1.44 -4.27 -3.12
CA PRO A 145 -0.49 -3.20 -3.40
C PRO A 145 0.12 -3.36 -4.80
N ASP A 146 0.65 -2.26 -5.33
CA ASP A 146 1.48 -2.34 -6.54
C ASP A 146 2.75 -3.16 -6.24
N LEU A 147 3.24 -3.90 -7.22
CA LEU A 147 4.48 -4.66 -7.11
C LEU A 147 5.65 -3.75 -7.49
N TYR A 148 6.59 -3.63 -6.59
CA TYR A 148 7.83 -2.89 -6.78
C TYR A 148 9.04 -3.81 -6.91
N LEU A 149 10.12 -3.29 -7.48
CA LEU A 149 11.35 -4.05 -7.66
C LEU A 149 11.86 -4.59 -6.32
N SER A 150 12.17 -5.89 -6.30
CA SER A 150 12.69 -6.61 -5.13
C SER A 150 11.75 -6.74 -3.93
N GLU A 151 10.46 -6.40 -4.06
CA GLU A 151 9.46 -6.63 -3.02
C GLU A 151 8.41 -7.65 -3.46
N PRO A 152 8.25 -8.78 -2.77
CA PRO A 152 7.19 -9.72 -3.06
C PRO A 152 5.83 -9.19 -2.56
N VAL A 153 4.80 -9.35 -3.36
CA VAL A 153 3.41 -9.18 -2.89
C VAL A 153 2.89 -10.53 -2.43
N VAL A 154 2.61 -10.65 -1.13
CA VAL A 154 2.12 -11.87 -0.51
C VAL A 154 0.61 -11.77 -0.32
N ILE A 155 -0.13 -12.72 -0.89
CA ILE A 155 -1.59 -12.81 -0.79
C ILE A 155 -1.95 -14.12 -0.11
N ALA A 156 -2.63 -14.01 1.02
CA ALA A 156 -3.21 -15.16 1.70
C ALA A 156 -4.64 -15.36 1.20
N ALA A 157 -4.95 -16.53 0.67
CA ALA A 157 -6.26 -16.84 0.12
C ALA A 157 -6.82 -18.12 0.71
N ARG A 158 -8.13 -18.16 0.96
CA ARG A 158 -8.88 -19.32 1.38
C ARG A 158 -9.79 -19.77 0.24
N LEU A 159 -9.48 -20.93 -0.29
CA LEU A 159 -10.34 -21.56 -1.29
C LEU A 159 -11.44 -22.38 -0.58
N PRO A 160 -12.70 -22.33 -1.06
CA PRO A 160 -13.74 -23.19 -0.53
C PRO A 160 -13.38 -24.65 -0.77
N ASN A 161 -13.80 -25.53 0.15
CA ASN A 161 -13.63 -26.96 -0.03
C ASN A 161 -14.40 -27.43 -1.27
N LEU A 162 -13.69 -27.80 -2.31
CA LEU A 162 -14.25 -28.33 -3.56
C LEU A 162 -14.60 -29.82 -3.49
N GLY A 163 -14.82 -30.37 -2.29
CA GLY A 163 -15.07 -31.83 -2.10
C GLY A 163 -13.86 -32.70 -2.37
N ILE A 164 -12.68 -32.12 -2.53
CA ILE A 164 -11.42 -32.82 -2.73
C ILE A 164 -10.84 -33.17 -1.35
N ALA A 165 -10.37 -34.39 -1.20
CA ALA A 165 -9.77 -34.85 0.04
C ALA A 165 -8.66 -33.89 0.52
N PRO A 166 -8.52 -33.65 1.86
CA PRO A 166 -7.60 -32.65 2.43
C PRO A 166 -6.11 -32.86 2.07
N ARG A 167 -5.78 -33.91 1.38
CA ARG A 167 -4.40 -34.31 0.99
C ARG A 167 -4.18 -34.34 -0.53
N SER A 168 -5.13 -33.86 -1.35
CA SER A 168 -4.86 -33.79 -2.80
C SER A 168 -3.88 -32.66 -3.08
N PRO A 169 -2.72 -32.93 -3.68
CA PRO A 169 -1.79 -31.89 -4.10
C PRO A 169 -2.36 -31.01 -5.23
N ASN A 170 -3.44 -31.48 -5.86
CA ASN A 170 -4.11 -30.77 -6.94
C ASN A 170 -5.38 -30.12 -6.41
N LEU A 171 -5.29 -28.87 -6.00
CA LEU A 171 -6.46 -28.03 -5.68
C LEU A 171 -7.37 -27.80 -6.90
N GLY A 172 -6.93 -28.25 -8.07
CA GLY A 172 -7.63 -28.22 -9.35
C GLY A 172 -8.20 -26.85 -9.66
N GLY A 173 -7.58 -26.12 -10.56
CA GLY A 173 -8.09 -24.87 -11.04
C GLY A 173 -7.01 -23.85 -11.37
N SER A 174 -7.44 -22.80 -12.04
CA SER A 174 -6.58 -21.68 -12.41
C SER A 174 -7.12 -20.39 -11.83
N ALA A 175 -6.26 -19.42 -11.70
CA ALA A 175 -6.61 -18.03 -11.48
C ALA A 175 -5.77 -17.17 -12.43
N GLU A 176 -6.26 -15.98 -12.73
CA GLU A 176 -5.56 -15.02 -13.57
C GLU A 176 -5.17 -13.81 -12.75
N ILE A 177 -3.90 -13.42 -12.82
CA ILE A 177 -3.44 -12.15 -12.28
C ILE A 177 -3.38 -11.16 -13.43
N THR A 178 -4.05 -10.03 -13.28
CA THR A 178 -4.03 -8.94 -14.24
C THR A 178 -3.41 -7.70 -13.61
N GLY A 179 -2.88 -6.81 -14.44
CA GLY A 179 -2.30 -5.55 -14.00
C GLY A 179 -1.82 -4.71 -15.18
N TRP A 180 -1.00 -3.72 -14.86
CA TRP A 180 -0.39 -2.84 -15.84
C TRP A 180 1.12 -2.79 -15.62
N LEU A 181 1.87 -3.20 -16.63
CA LEU A 181 3.32 -3.18 -16.69
C LEU A 181 3.76 -2.13 -17.70
N ASP A 182 4.51 -1.13 -17.28
CA ASP A 182 4.94 0.00 -18.14
C ASP A 182 3.79 0.66 -18.91
N GLY A 183 2.62 0.82 -18.26
CA GLY A 183 1.46 1.43 -18.88
C GLY A 183 0.73 0.55 -19.91
N LYS A 184 1.12 -0.71 -20.06
CA LYS A 184 0.46 -1.70 -20.92
C LYS A 184 -0.28 -2.72 -20.08
N PRO A 185 -1.43 -3.24 -20.55
CA PRO A 185 -2.11 -4.35 -19.89
C PRO A 185 -1.18 -5.57 -19.81
N TRP A 186 -1.19 -6.23 -18.67
CA TRP A 186 -0.43 -7.45 -18.40
C TRP A 186 -1.34 -8.46 -17.72
N ALA A 187 -1.22 -9.72 -18.11
CA ALA A 187 -1.97 -10.82 -17.51
C ALA A 187 -1.13 -12.09 -17.50
N VAL A 188 -1.34 -12.94 -16.50
CA VAL A 188 -0.77 -14.27 -16.40
C VAL A 188 -1.77 -15.21 -15.74
N ASP A 189 -1.97 -16.36 -16.33
CA ASP A 189 -2.69 -17.47 -15.72
C ASP A 189 -1.72 -18.30 -14.85
N PHE A 190 -2.20 -18.77 -13.71
CA PHE A 190 -1.48 -19.71 -12.86
C PHE A 190 -2.40 -20.80 -12.37
N THR A 191 -1.85 -22.00 -12.24
CA THR A 191 -2.56 -23.17 -11.71
C THR A 191 -2.48 -23.18 -10.18
N LEU A 192 -3.56 -23.61 -9.52
CA LEU A 192 -3.64 -23.73 -8.06
C LEU A 192 -3.19 -25.11 -7.58
N ASP A 193 -2.28 -25.73 -8.32
CA ASP A 193 -1.70 -27.06 -8.04
C ASP A 193 -0.25 -26.93 -7.57
N GLY A 194 0.26 -27.96 -6.92
CA GLY A 194 1.68 -28.09 -6.60
C GLY A 194 2.19 -27.22 -5.43
N GLY A 195 1.32 -26.67 -4.63
CA GLY A 195 1.73 -25.94 -3.42
C GLY A 195 2.42 -26.83 -2.39
N ARG A 196 3.46 -26.31 -1.72
CA ARG A 196 4.04 -26.96 -0.55
C ARG A 196 3.18 -26.70 0.67
N SER A 197 2.90 -27.73 1.47
CA SER A 197 2.26 -27.55 2.77
C SER A 197 3.26 -26.90 3.74
N HIS A 198 2.90 -25.76 4.30
CA HIS A 198 3.66 -25.11 5.35
C HIS A 198 2.75 -24.90 6.56
N SER A 199 3.26 -25.24 7.74
CA SER A 199 2.59 -24.89 9.00
C SER A 199 2.55 -23.38 9.16
N GLY A 200 1.40 -22.84 9.55
CA GLY A 200 1.24 -21.41 9.83
C GLY A 200 0.62 -20.56 8.71
N ILE A 201 0.34 -21.12 7.52
CA ILE A 201 -0.40 -20.41 6.47
C ILE A 201 -1.82 -20.05 6.94
N ASP A 202 -2.45 -20.95 7.67
CA ASP A 202 -3.74 -20.74 8.33
C ASP A 202 -3.70 -19.58 9.33
N ARG A 203 -2.64 -19.49 10.11
CA ARG A 203 -2.41 -18.38 11.05
C ARG A 203 -2.18 -17.07 10.32
N LEU A 204 -1.40 -17.06 9.24
CA LEU A 204 -1.19 -15.89 8.42
C LEU A 204 -2.51 -15.38 7.83
N PHE A 205 -3.34 -16.29 7.29
CA PHE A 205 -4.66 -15.92 6.78
C PHE A 205 -5.56 -15.34 7.88
N ALA A 206 -5.62 -16.02 9.03
CA ALA A 206 -6.41 -15.56 10.17
C ALA A 206 -5.95 -14.20 10.69
N GLN A 207 -4.65 -13.99 10.81
CA GLN A 207 -4.07 -12.71 11.21
C GLN A 207 -4.47 -11.59 10.24
N ARG A 208 -4.31 -11.80 8.94
CA ARG A 208 -4.68 -10.81 7.91
C ARG A 208 -6.17 -10.51 7.90
N LYS A 209 -7.00 -11.54 8.12
CA LYS A 209 -8.45 -11.38 8.25
C LYS A 209 -8.82 -10.55 9.48
N ILE A 210 -8.23 -10.85 10.64
CA ILE A 210 -8.46 -10.10 11.89
C ILE A 210 -8.06 -8.64 11.70
N GLU A 211 -6.88 -8.36 11.15
CA GLU A 211 -6.40 -7.01 10.84
C GLU A 211 -7.40 -6.24 9.96
N PHE A 212 -7.93 -6.89 8.94
CA PHE A 212 -8.93 -6.29 8.06
C PHE A 212 -10.25 -6.01 8.78
N LEU A 213 -10.81 -7.01 9.50
CA LEU A 213 -12.09 -6.88 10.21
C LEU A 213 -12.01 -5.83 11.34
N THR A 214 -10.94 -5.83 12.12
CA THR A 214 -10.74 -4.82 13.17
C THR A 214 -10.72 -3.42 12.60
N SER A 215 -10.10 -3.24 11.44
CA SER A 215 -10.09 -1.94 10.75
C SER A 215 -11.47 -1.53 10.27
N SER A 216 -12.22 -2.46 9.69
CA SER A 216 -13.57 -2.20 9.17
C SER A 216 -14.55 -1.87 10.29
N LEU A 217 -14.45 -2.55 11.43
CA LEU A 217 -15.29 -2.26 12.61
C LEU A 217 -14.99 -0.87 13.19
N SER A 218 -13.71 -0.49 13.26
CA SER A 218 -13.32 0.84 13.72
C SER A 218 -13.77 1.96 12.79
N GLU A 219 -14.06 1.64 11.52
CA GLU A 219 -14.56 2.57 10.51
C GLU A 219 -16.10 2.65 10.47
N GLY A 220 -16.81 1.91 11.31
CA GLY A 220 -18.28 1.88 11.32
C GLY A 220 -18.90 1.20 10.10
N ILE A 221 -18.13 0.43 9.35
CA ILE A 221 -18.63 -0.36 8.22
C ILE A 221 -19.15 -1.68 8.79
N ALA A 222 -20.48 -1.80 8.91
CA ALA A 222 -21.11 -3.07 9.19
C ALA A 222 -20.90 -4.00 7.97
N HIS A 223 -20.35 -5.17 8.21
CA HIS A 223 -20.33 -6.24 7.23
C HIS A 223 -21.59 -7.08 7.45
N ASP A 224 -22.56 -6.94 6.56
CA ASP A 224 -23.64 -7.91 6.37
C ASP A 224 -23.10 -9.18 5.70
#